data_f25b1c88d7594cc10b6e64953c169b30
#
_entry.id   f25b1c88d7594cc10b6e64953c169b30
#
_cell.length_a   1.000
_cell.length_b   1.000
_cell.length_c   1.000
_cell.angle_alpha   90.00
_cell.angle_beta   90.00
_cell.angle_gamma   90.00
#
_symmetry.space_group_name_H-M   'P 1'
#
loop_
_entity.id
_entity.type
_entity.pdbx_description
1 polymer ?
#
loop_
_entity_poly.entity_id
_entity_poly.type
_entity_poly.pdbx_seq_one_letter_code
_entity_poly.pdbx_strand_id
1 'polypeptide(L)'
;MTYPDPNVAAFIAEHFVPARIMLHEPQGQALFRAHRVLWTPTIAVFDRRGALHYQSPGYLPPPLFVQMLHIGLGRALLAWAGYERAASLFGVVADDEASALAPEALYWQGAALYLQHRRRAPMMAVWNRLRERYPTSIWAARIPPNQDDGSAP
;
A
#
# COMPACT_ATOMS: atom_id res chain seq x y z
N MET A 1 21.55 6.59 -0.86
CA MET A 1 20.67 6.74 -2.04
C MET A 1 19.85 5.47 -2.20
N THR A 2 18.55 5.57 -2.43
CA THR A 2 17.61 4.42 -2.44
C THR A 2 17.73 3.55 -3.68
N TYR A 3 17.85 4.14 -4.86
CA TYR A 3 17.85 3.39 -6.13
C TYR A 3 19.07 2.49 -6.40
N PRO A 4 20.28 2.77 -5.89
CA PRO A 4 21.43 1.87 -6.03
C PRO A 4 21.41 0.70 -5.03
N ASP A 5 20.44 0.66 -4.09
CA ASP A 5 20.35 -0.47 -3.16
C ASP A 5 19.97 -1.75 -3.93
N PRO A 6 20.74 -2.86 -3.76
CA PRO A 6 20.51 -4.09 -4.50
C PRO A 6 19.12 -4.70 -4.29
N ASN A 7 18.56 -4.61 -3.08
CA ASN A 7 17.24 -5.16 -2.76
C ASN A 7 16.14 -4.34 -3.45
N VAL A 8 16.28 -3.00 -3.46
CA VAL A 8 15.38 -2.11 -4.19
C VAL A 8 15.42 -2.42 -5.68
N ALA A 9 16.61 -2.51 -6.26
CA ALA A 9 16.80 -2.77 -7.68
C ALA A 9 16.22 -4.13 -8.10
N ALA A 10 16.47 -5.18 -7.30
CA ALA A 10 15.94 -6.52 -7.54
C ALA A 10 14.41 -6.55 -7.49
N PHE A 11 13.81 -5.95 -6.45
CA PHE A 11 12.36 -5.92 -6.31
C PHE A 11 11.67 -5.14 -7.45
N ILE A 12 12.25 -4.00 -7.86
CA ILE A 12 11.74 -3.24 -9.00
C ILE A 12 11.82 -4.08 -10.29
N ALA A 13 12.99 -4.69 -10.56
CA ALA A 13 13.19 -5.46 -11.78
C ALA A 13 12.24 -6.66 -11.91
N GLU A 14 11.89 -7.28 -10.78
CA GLU A 14 10.98 -8.43 -10.76
C GLU A 14 9.49 -8.03 -10.97
N HIS A 15 9.09 -6.87 -10.44
CA HIS A 15 7.66 -6.57 -10.29
C HIS A 15 7.17 -5.35 -11.07
N PHE A 16 8.08 -4.50 -11.56
CA PHE A 16 7.71 -3.21 -12.15
C PHE A 16 8.48 -2.92 -13.44
N VAL A 17 7.88 -2.07 -14.26
CA VAL A 17 8.58 -1.36 -15.33
C VAL A 17 8.85 0.05 -14.82
N PRO A 18 10.10 0.37 -14.40
CA PRO A 18 10.41 1.69 -13.85
C PRO A 18 10.44 2.76 -14.94
N ALA A 19 9.88 3.93 -14.62
CA ALA A 19 9.97 5.11 -15.45
C ALA A 19 10.38 6.31 -14.59
N ARG A 20 11.32 7.12 -15.10
CA ARG A 20 11.71 8.38 -14.48
C ARG A 20 11.14 9.53 -15.30
N ILE A 21 10.34 10.36 -14.66
CA ILE A 21 9.67 11.50 -15.28
C ILE A 21 10.24 12.80 -14.69
N MET A 22 10.68 13.70 -15.51
CA MET A 22 11.27 14.97 -15.09
C MET A 22 10.27 16.12 -15.29
N LEU A 23 10.14 16.99 -14.29
CA LEU A 23 9.19 18.11 -14.32
C LEU A 23 9.43 19.09 -15.48
N HIS A 24 10.68 19.29 -15.87
CA HIS A 24 11.04 20.22 -16.96
C HIS A 24 10.70 19.69 -18.37
N GLU A 25 10.37 18.41 -18.49
CA GLU A 25 9.94 17.83 -19.76
C GLU A 25 8.44 18.10 -20.00
N PRO A 26 8.00 18.40 -21.24
CA PRO A 26 6.59 18.66 -21.52
C PRO A 26 5.65 17.53 -21.08
N GLN A 27 6.05 16.27 -21.29
CA GLN A 27 5.32 15.09 -20.85
C GLN A 27 5.25 15.00 -19.33
N GLY A 28 6.35 15.38 -18.66
CA GLY A 28 6.42 15.43 -17.19
C GLY A 28 5.42 16.41 -16.62
N GLN A 29 5.35 17.63 -17.16
CA GLN A 29 4.40 18.65 -16.71
C GLN A 29 2.94 18.19 -16.81
N ALA A 30 2.58 17.49 -17.87
CA ALA A 30 1.23 16.96 -18.07
C ALA A 30 0.90 15.88 -17.01
N LEU A 31 1.81 14.94 -16.76
CA LEU A 31 1.65 13.88 -15.75
C LEU A 31 1.60 14.46 -14.32
N PHE A 32 2.46 15.43 -14.00
CA PHE A 32 2.47 16.09 -12.69
C PHE A 32 1.12 16.76 -12.41
N ARG A 33 0.53 17.45 -13.38
CA ARG A 33 -0.80 18.06 -13.25
C ARG A 33 -1.90 17.02 -13.13
N ALA A 34 -1.89 16.00 -14.00
CA ALA A 34 -2.91 14.96 -14.03
C ALA A 34 -2.98 14.19 -12.71
N HIS A 35 -1.82 13.93 -12.08
CA HIS A 35 -1.72 13.16 -10.84
C HIS A 35 -1.49 14.02 -9.59
N ARG A 36 -1.64 15.35 -9.72
CA ARG A 36 -1.50 16.32 -8.62
C ARG A 36 -0.20 16.15 -7.85
N VAL A 37 0.91 15.94 -8.55
CA VAL A 37 2.23 15.87 -7.95
C VAL A 37 2.65 17.27 -7.51
N LEU A 38 2.70 17.48 -6.19
CA LEU A 38 2.98 18.78 -5.57
C LEU A 38 4.44 18.91 -5.13
N TRP A 39 5.15 17.80 -5.00
CA TRP A 39 6.51 17.76 -4.48
C TRP A 39 7.35 16.71 -5.19
N THR A 40 8.66 16.88 -5.23
CA THR A 40 9.61 15.91 -5.79
C THR A 40 10.69 15.54 -4.77
N PRO A 41 11.11 14.28 -4.71
CA PRO A 41 10.62 13.15 -5.52
C PRO A 41 9.22 12.73 -5.10
N THR A 42 8.43 12.21 -6.03
CA THR A 42 7.19 11.50 -5.76
C THR A 42 7.25 10.15 -6.46
N ILE A 43 6.97 9.10 -5.72
CA ILE A 43 6.87 7.75 -6.24
C ILE A 43 5.39 7.44 -6.50
N ALA A 44 5.09 6.93 -7.68
CA ALA A 44 3.73 6.55 -8.06
C ALA A 44 3.72 5.14 -8.65
N VAL A 45 2.73 4.35 -8.26
CA VAL A 45 2.50 3.00 -8.78
C VAL A 45 1.24 3.01 -9.63
N PHE A 46 1.40 2.71 -10.90
CA PHE A 46 0.33 2.59 -11.87
C PHE A 46 0.17 1.15 -12.31
N ASP A 47 -1.03 0.78 -12.72
CA ASP A 47 -1.23 -0.46 -13.46
C ASP A 47 -0.98 -0.27 -14.97
N ARG A 48 -1.08 -1.39 -15.71
CA ARG A 48 -0.90 -1.42 -17.16
C ARG A 48 -1.93 -0.59 -17.95
N ARG A 49 -3.02 -0.14 -17.30
CA ARG A 49 -4.05 0.74 -17.90
C ARG A 49 -3.83 2.20 -17.54
N GLY A 50 -2.78 2.51 -16.75
CA GLY A 50 -2.46 3.85 -16.29
C GLY A 50 -3.29 4.31 -15.09
N ALA A 51 -4.00 3.42 -14.41
CA ALA A 51 -4.68 3.75 -13.15
C ALA A 51 -3.67 3.85 -12.01
N LEU A 52 -3.72 4.96 -11.25
CA LEU A 52 -2.89 5.20 -10.08
C LEU A 52 -3.41 4.40 -8.88
N HIS A 53 -2.56 3.55 -8.31
CA HIS A 53 -2.90 2.73 -7.14
C HIS A 53 -2.21 3.19 -5.86
N TYR A 54 -1.04 3.80 -5.97
CA TYR A 54 -0.31 4.32 -4.81
C TYR A 54 0.53 5.54 -5.19
N GLN A 55 0.65 6.48 -4.26
CA GLN A 55 1.49 7.66 -4.42
C GLN A 55 2.10 8.03 -3.07
N SER A 56 3.41 8.24 -3.05
CA SER A 56 4.15 8.68 -1.87
C SER A 56 5.07 9.84 -2.24
N PRO A 57 4.83 11.04 -1.73
CA PRO A 57 5.76 12.15 -1.88
C PRO A 57 6.93 12.03 -0.91
N GLY A 58 8.07 12.58 -1.31
CA GLY A 58 9.28 12.62 -0.49
C GLY A 58 10.20 11.42 -0.66
N TYR A 59 11.29 11.47 0.09
CA TYR A 59 12.31 10.42 0.13
C TYR A 59 11.93 9.34 1.13
N LEU A 60 12.15 8.09 0.77
CA LEU A 60 12.08 6.94 1.66
C LEU A 60 13.43 6.21 1.70
N PRO A 61 13.94 5.81 2.88
CA PRO A 61 15.11 4.94 2.96
C PRO A 61 14.81 3.57 2.34
N PRO A 62 15.84 2.81 1.87
CA PRO A 62 15.65 1.58 1.12
C PRO A 62 14.67 0.58 1.71
N PRO A 63 14.68 0.23 3.00
CA PRO A 63 13.72 -0.72 3.56
C PRO A 63 12.27 -0.24 3.45
N LEU A 64 12.00 1.02 3.81
CA LEU A 64 10.65 1.60 3.71
C LEU A 64 10.22 1.76 2.26
N PHE A 65 11.15 2.03 1.34
CA PHE A 65 10.85 2.12 -0.07
C PHE A 65 10.35 0.79 -0.64
N VAL A 66 11.02 -0.33 -0.32
CA VAL A 66 10.59 -1.67 -0.73
C VAL A 66 9.21 -2.00 -0.12
N GLN A 67 8.99 -1.69 1.15
CA GLN A 67 7.71 -1.89 1.81
C GLN A 67 6.58 -1.06 1.17
N MET A 68 6.86 0.18 0.82
CA MET A 68 5.93 1.03 0.07
C MET A 68 5.58 0.43 -1.29
N LEU A 69 6.55 -0.16 -1.99
CA LEU A 69 6.32 -0.84 -3.26
C LEU A 69 5.47 -2.11 -3.08
N HIS A 70 5.65 -2.88 -1.99
CA HIS A 70 4.76 -4.01 -1.65
C HIS A 70 3.31 -3.54 -1.51
N ILE A 71 3.08 -2.45 -0.77
CA ILE A 71 1.74 -1.90 -0.60
C ILE A 71 1.16 -1.43 -1.94
N GLY A 72 1.95 -0.69 -2.73
CA GLY A 72 1.52 -0.21 -4.04
C GLY A 72 1.13 -1.34 -5.00
N LEU A 73 1.96 -2.39 -5.07
CA LEU A 73 1.69 -3.58 -5.87
C LEU A 73 0.46 -4.35 -5.35
N GLY A 74 0.34 -4.52 -4.04
CA GLY A 74 -0.81 -5.15 -3.42
C GLY A 74 -2.11 -4.43 -3.76
N ARG A 75 -2.13 -3.09 -3.71
CA ARG A 75 -3.30 -2.29 -4.08
C ARG A 75 -3.64 -2.41 -5.57
N ALA A 76 -2.64 -2.44 -6.45
CA ALA A 76 -2.85 -2.70 -7.86
C ALA A 76 -3.48 -4.09 -8.10
N LEU A 77 -2.99 -5.11 -7.39
CA LEU A 77 -3.54 -6.46 -7.46
C LEU A 77 -4.98 -6.56 -6.95
N LEU A 78 -5.36 -5.80 -5.91
CA LEU A 78 -6.76 -5.73 -5.46
C LEU A 78 -7.70 -5.29 -6.58
N ALA A 79 -7.30 -4.30 -7.36
CA ALA A 79 -8.09 -3.80 -8.50
C ALA A 79 -8.25 -4.84 -9.62
N TRP A 80 -7.37 -5.85 -9.67
CA TRP A 80 -7.37 -6.92 -10.66
C TRP A 80 -7.81 -8.28 -10.08
N ALA A 81 -8.45 -8.28 -8.92
CA ALA A 81 -8.92 -9.47 -8.21
C ALA A 81 -7.81 -10.47 -7.81
N GLY A 82 -6.57 -10.04 -7.78
CA GLY A 82 -5.42 -10.82 -7.30
C GLY A 82 -5.32 -10.84 -5.76
N TYR A 83 -6.41 -11.19 -5.09
CA TYR A 83 -6.60 -11.00 -3.65
C TYR A 83 -5.60 -11.77 -2.79
N GLU A 84 -5.36 -13.04 -3.13
CA GLU A 84 -4.42 -13.90 -2.39
C GLU A 84 -3.00 -13.33 -2.41
N ARG A 85 -2.52 -12.97 -3.61
CA ARG A 85 -1.19 -12.38 -3.76
C ARG A 85 -1.11 -10.99 -3.10
N ALA A 86 -2.18 -10.21 -3.18
CA ALA A 86 -2.26 -8.92 -2.49
C ALA A 86 -2.17 -9.11 -0.96
N ALA A 87 -2.92 -10.05 -0.38
CA ALA A 87 -2.86 -10.37 1.04
C ALA A 87 -1.45 -10.79 1.48
N SER A 88 -0.75 -11.59 0.67
CA SER A 88 0.63 -12.01 0.94
C SER A 88 1.60 -10.83 0.93
N LEU A 89 1.50 -9.93 -0.06
CA LEU A 89 2.35 -8.74 -0.16
C LEU A 89 2.15 -7.78 1.02
N PHE A 90 0.91 -7.57 1.45
CA PHE A 90 0.61 -6.79 2.64
C PHE A 90 1.13 -7.48 3.90
N GLY A 91 1.04 -8.82 3.97
CA GLY A 91 1.55 -9.61 5.09
C GLY A 91 3.05 -9.40 5.32
N VAL A 92 3.84 -9.37 4.27
CA VAL A 92 5.29 -9.10 4.36
C VAL A 92 5.59 -7.80 5.11
N VAL A 93 4.82 -6.74 4.84
CA VAL A 93 5.00 -5.44 5.51
C VAL A 93 4.37 -5.43 6.89
N ALA A 94 3.22 -6.08 7.05
CA ALA A 94 2.48 -6.16 8.32
C ALA A 94 3.23 -6.94 9.42
N ASP A 95 4.09 -7.86 9.03
CA ASP A 95 4.87 -8.69 9.97
C ASP A 95 6.16 -8.01 10.43
N ASP A 96 6.59 -6.92 9.79
CA ASP A 96 7.63 -6.04 10.29
C ASP A 96 7.03 -5.01 11.27
N GLU A 97 6.99 -5.38 12.55
CA GLU A 97 6.38 -4.56 13.61
C GLU A 97 7.06 -3.19 13.81
N ALA A 98 8.31 -3.06 13.39
CA ALA A 98 9.05 -1.78 13.45
C ALA A 98 8.71 -0.86 12.27
N SER A 99 8.02 -1.37 11.25
CA SER A 99 7.67 -0.59 10.08
C SER A 99 6.60 0.47 10.37
N ALA A 100 6.88 1.70 9.98
CA ALA A 100 5.87 2.77 9.99
C ALA A 100 4.69 2.49 9.03
N LEU A 101 4.86 1.56 8.08
CA LEU A 101 3.84 1.17 7.11
C LEU A 101 3.04 -0.08 7.54
N ALA A 102 3.43 -0.75 8.63
CA ALA A 102 2.71 -1.94 9.11
C ALA A 102 1.22 -1.70 9.40
N PRO A 103 0.80 -0.56 9.99
CA PRO A 103 -0.63 -0.29 10.18
C PRO A 103 -1.42 -0.21 8.86
N GLU A 104 -0.87 0.44 7.84
CA GLU A 104 -1.46 0.48 6.51
C GLU A 104 -1.56 -0.91 5.90
N ALA A 105 -0.49 -1.68 6.00
CA ALA A 105 -0.42 -3.03 5.46
C ALA A 105 -1.46 -3.97 6.12
N LEU A 106 -1.61 -3.92 7.45
CA LEU A 106 -2.64 -4.67 8.17
C LEU A 106 -4.06 -4.31 7.71
N TYR A 107 -4.33 -3.02 7.51
CA TYR A 107 -5.63 -2.59 7.02
C TYR A 107 -5.96 -3.20 5.65
N TRP A 108 -5.04 -3.08 4.70
CA TRP A 108 -5.23 -3.61 3.35
C TRP A 108 -5.17 -5.14 3.28
N GLN A 109 -4.39 -5.80 4.15
CA GLN A 109 -4.40 -7.25 4.29
C GLN A 109 -5.78 -7.77 4.69
N GLY A 110 -6.40 -7.14 5.69
CA GLY A 110 -7.76 -7.47 6.10
C GLY A 110 -8.76 -7.31 4.95
N ALA A 111 -8.68 -6.21 4.21
CA ALA A 111 -9.53 -5.97 3.05
C ALA A 111 -9.33 -7.03 1.95
N ALA A 112 -8.08 -7.42 1.66
CA ALA A 112 -7.75 -8.44 0.69
C ALA A 112 -8.34 -9.81 1.08
N LEU A 113 -8.22 -10.20 2.34
CA LEU A 113 -8.78 -11.45 2.87
C LEU A 113 -10.31 -11.47 2.82
N TYR A 114 -10.96 -10.34 3.08
CA TYR A 114 -12.40 -10.23 2.91
C TYR A 114 -12.82 -10.44 1.45
N LEU A 115 -12.13 -9.78 0.53
CA LEU A 115 -12.42 -9.89 -0.90
C LEU A 115 -12.18 -11.31 -1.44
N GLN A 116 -11.15 -11.99 -0.91
CA GLN A 116 -10.80 -13.37 -1.28
C GLN A 116 -11.84 -14.39 -0.78
N HIS A 117 -12.19 -14.30 0.50
CA HIS A 117 -13.01 -15.34 1.14
C HIS A 117 -14.50 -14.99 1.21
N ARG A 118 -14.88 -13.72 0.99
CA ARG A 118 -16.23 -13.19 1.20
C ARG A 118 -16.77 -13.45 2.61
N ARG A 119 -15.89 -13.54 3.59
CA ARG A 119 -16.18 -13.81 5.00
C ARG A 119 -15.51 -12.77 5.87
N ARG A 120 -16.24 -12.28 6.89
CA ARG A 120 -15.72 -11.25 7.80
C ARG A 120 -14.63 -11.76 8.74
N ALA A 121 -14.68 -13.03 9.14
CA ALA A 121 -13.80 -13.57 10.19
C ALA A 121 -12.30 -13.40 9.87
N PRO A 122 -11.75 -13.73 8.68
CA PRO A 122 -10.33 -13.51 8.38
C PRO A 122 -9.95 -12.02 8.40
N MET A 123 -10.81 -11.15 7.87
CA MET A 123 -10.61 -9.70 7.91
C MET A 123 -10.54 -9.19 9.34
N MET A 124 -11.49 -9.58 10.17
CA MET A 124 -11.59 -9.12 11.56
C MET A 124 -10.39 -9.58 12.40
N ALA A 125 -9.88 -10.80 12.17
CA ALA A 125 -8.67 -11.28 12.85
C ALA A 125 -7.48 -10.34 12.61
N VAL A 126 -7.27 -9.90 11.36
CA VAL A 126 -6.18 -8.97 11.01
C VAL A 126 -6.47 -7.56 11.55
N TRP A 127 -7.71 -7.08 11.44
CA TRP A 127 -8.07 -5.75 11.93
C TRP A 127 -8.05 -5.64 13.47
N ASN A 128 -8.31 -6.72 14.19
CA ASN A 128 -8.10 -6.75 15.64
C ASN A 128 -6.60 -6.63 15.98
N ARG A 129 -5.71 -7.35 15.26
CA ARG A 129 -4.25 -7.14 15.37
C ARG A 129 -3.88 -5.66 15.15
N LEU A 130 -4.48 -5.00 14.16
CA LEU A 130 -4.22 -3.58 13.89
C LEU A 130 -4.65 -2.70 15.08
N ARG A 131 -5.82 -2.92 15.64
CA ARG A 131 -6.31 -2.16 16.82
C ARG A 131 -5.47 -2.40 18.07
N GLU A 132 -5.05 -3.63 18.30
CA GLU A 132 -4.24 -4.00 19.46
C GLU A 132 -2.83 -3.43 19.40
N ARG A 133 -2.18 -3.53 18.24
CA ARG A 133 -0.79 -3.11 18.08
C ARG A 133 -0.61 -1.64 17.79
N TYR A 134 -1.55 -1.03 17.07
CA TYR A 134 -1.45 0.34 16.59
C TYR A 134 -2.74 1.15 16.86
N PRO A 135 -3.21 1.21 18.11
CA PRO A 135 -4.51 1.79 18.46
C PRO A 135 -4.64 3.27 18.08
N THR A 136 -3.54 4.01 18.06
CA THR A 136 -3.49 5.44 17.73
C THR A 136 -3.27 5.73 16.24
N SER A 137 -3.12 4.68 15.41
CA SER A 137 -2.90 4.88 13.99
C SER A 137 -4.18 5.32 13.28
N ILE A 138 -4.03 6.16 12.25
CA ILE A 138 -5.14 6.55 11.37
C ILE A 138 -5.81 5.33 10.71
N TRP A 139 -5.07 4.23 10.53
CA TRP A 139 -5.59 3.01 9.92
C TRP A 139 -6.49 2.23 10.89
N ALA A 140 -6.15 2.18 12.18
CA ALA A 140 -7.04 1.62 13.20
C ALA A 140 -8.35 2.43 13.32
N ALA A 141 -8.26 3.75 13.24
CA ALA A 141 -9.42 4.64 13.28
C ALA A 141 -10.39 4.47 12.08
N ARG A 142 -9.91 3.91 10.97
CA ARG A 142 -10.74 3.61 9.77
C ARG A 142 -11.54 2.32 9.89
N ILE A 143 -11.27 1.48 10.87
CA ILE A 143 -12.02 0.26 11.10
C ILE A 143 -13.34 0.62 11.77
N PRO A 144 -14.51 0.26 11.18
CA PRO A 144 -15.80 0.52 11.80
C PRO A 144 -15.88 -0.11 13.19
N PRO A 145 -16.54 0.51 14.17
CA PRO A 145 -16.81 -0.13 15.44
C PRO A 145 -17.56 -1.45 15.22
N ASN A 146 -17.29 -2.45 16.07
CA ASN A 146 -18.01 -3.71 15.99
C ASN A 146 -19.51 -3.44 16.16
N GLN A 147 -20.31 -3.83 15.19
CA GLN A 147 -21.78 -3.72 15.26
C GLN A 147 -22.40 -4.78 16.20
N ASP A 148 -21.57 -5.53 16.93
CA ASP A 148 -22.02 -6.58 17.88
C ASP A 148 -22.24 -6.05 19.31
N ASP A 149 -22.00 -4.75 19.57
CA ASP A 149 -22.41 -4.15 20.85
C ASP A 149 -23.91 -3.88 20.79
N GLY A 150 -24.66 -4.92 21.13
CA GLY A 150 -26.10 -4.99 21.12
C GLY A 150 -26.82 -3.76 21.71
N SER A 151 -27.06 -2.78 20.87
CA SER A 151 -28.10 -1.79 21.04
C SER A 151 -28.98 -1.81 19.79
N ALA A 152 -29.83 -2.84 19.72
CA ALA A 152 -31.09 -2.69 19.02
C ALA A 152 -32.00 -1.89 19.93
N PRO A 153 -32.72 -0.87 19.40
CA PRO A 153 -33.75 -0.15 20.12
C PRO A 153 -34.93 -1.05 20.47
#